data_e44ad2530cb3742adc51ae975e748c83
#
_entry.id   e44ad2530cb3742adc51ae975e748c83
#
_cell.length_a   1.000
_cell.length_b   1.000
_cell.length_c   1.000
_cell.angle_alpha   90.00
_cell.angle_beta   90.00
_cell.angle_gamma   90.00
#
_symmetry.space_group_name_H-M   'P 1'
#
loop_
_entity.id
_entity.type
_entity.pdbx_description
1 polymer ?
#
loop_
_entity_poly.entity_id
_entity_poly.type
_entity_poly.pdbx_seq_one_letter_code
_entity_poly.pdbx_strand_id
1 'polypeptide(L)'
;MHVSTRYIDESIYWLVGTGKPERAQKIRNKIAVTNGEAIRDRDVKDHDAAEFEGLNIWTSIREMTKHWTLLYRLFIFQFAWFVCSMTYYTIALNTNSLSGDRFLNMLYAGITEVVSAILYYIWSEAWGRRRAYVGTMIITAVSVASAPLFVLWSPTLVTITTMFSKLAVSLCYNIIYGYTGEVFPTATRQTVLGISASSARIGSMISPYIIYASNTTSTFAPCIATAALNLISALLALLLPTTRNKALPSTVHEALLLKSECTLSCCSGGKDKNEKPLDVDKEHKIGVSTESQTML
;
A
#
# COMPACT_ATOMS: atom_id res chain seq x y z
N MET A 1 17.78 2.40 -24.36
CA MET A 1 16.56 1.73 -23.87
C MET A 1 16.21 0.44 -24.64
N HIS A 2 17.11 -0.13 -25.45
CA HIS A 2 16.82 -1.27 -26.36
C HIS A 2 17.36 -2.63 -25.92
N VAL A 3 18.03 -2.75 -24.76
CA VAL A 3 18.66 -4.02 -24.35
C VAL A 3 17.71 -4.92 -23.55
N SER A 4 16.75 -4.38 -22.79
CA SER A 4 15.87 -5.19 -21.94
C SER A 4 14.77 -5.93 -22.71
N THR A 5 14.33 -5.43 -23.86
CA THR A 5 13.28 -6.05 -24.68
C THR A 5 13.71 -7.37 -25.38
N ARG A 6 15.00 -7.70 -25.34
CA ARG A 6 15.53 -8.93 -25.96
C ARG A 6 15.44 -10.14 -25.05
N TYR A 7 15.32 -9.95 -23.73
CA TYR A 7 15.32 -11.02 -22.73
C TYR A 7 14.04 -11.11 -21.91
N ILE A 8 13.26 -10.02 -21.85
CA ILE A 8 12.01 -9.96 -21.09
C ILE A 8 10.89 -9.68 -22.07
N ASP A 9 9.91 -10.58 -22.12
CA ASP A 9 8.69 -10.39 -22.92
C ASP A 9 7.89 -9.19 -22.39
N GLU A 10 7.26 -8.44 -23.29
CA GLU A 10 6.42 -7.29 -22.92
C GLU A 10 5.18 -7.76 -22.15
N SER A 11 4.65 -6.92 -21.27
CA SER A 11 3.43 -7.22 -20.52
C SER A 11 2.25 -7.45 -21.45
N ILE A 12 1.52 -8.56 -21.26
CA ILE A 12 0.31 -8.90 -22.03
C ILE A 12 -0.68 -7.73 -21.95
N TYR A 13 -0.90 -7.20 -20.75
CA TYR A 13 -1.79 -6.07 -20.51
C TYR A 13 -1.39 -4.81 -21.29
N TRP A 14 -0.11 -4.49 -21.33
CA TRP A 14 0.39 -3.34 -22.09
C TRP A 14 0.20 -3.52 -23.62
N LEU A 15 0.45 -4.72 -24.12
CA LEU A 15 0.27 -5.03 -25.54
C LEU A 15 -1.20 -4.94 -25.98
N VAL A 16 -2.12 -5.42 -25.16
CA VAL A 16 -3.55 -5.28 -25.43
C VAL A 16 -3.96 -3.82 -25.41
N GLY A 17 -3.55 -3.07 -24.36
CA GLY A 17 -3.85 -1.64 -24.22
C GLY A 17 -3.22 -0.74 -25.29
N THR A 18 -2.15 -1.21 -25.99
CA THR A 18 -1.53 -0.51 -27.13
C THR A 18 -2.01 -0.98 -28.49
N GLY A 19 -3.07 -1.80 -28.54
CA GLY A 19 -3.67 -2.28 -29.80
C GLY A 19 -2.85 -3.34 -30.54
N LYS A 20 -2.06 -4.16 -29.83
CA LYS A 20 -1.25 -5.24 -30.41
C LYS A 20 -1.69 -6.64 -29.89
N PRO A 21 -2.95 -7.03 -30.07
CA PRO A 21 -3.49 -8.26 -29.50
C PRO A 21 -2.81 -9.54 -30.00
N GLU A 22 -2.34 -9.56 -31.25
CA GLU A 22 -1.63 -10.73 -31.79
C GLU A 22 -0.31 -11.06 -31.09
N ARG A 23 0.43 -10.00 -30.66
CA ARG A 23 1.65 -10.18 -29.87
C ARG A 23 1.32 -10.64 -28.44
N ALA A 24 0.26 -10.10 -27.86
CA ALA A 24 -0.23 -10.50 -26.54
C ALA A 24 -0.60 -12.00 -26.53
N GLN A 25 -1.30 -12.47 -27.57
CA GLN A 25 -1.66 -13.89 -27.73
C GLN A 25 -0.42 -14.80 -27.86
N LYS A 26 0.60 -14.39 -28.61
CA LYS A 26 1.84 -15.16 -28.73
C LYS A 26 2.55 -15.34 -27.38
N ILE A 27 2.63 -14.28 -26.58
CA ILE A 27 3.26 -14.33 -25.26
C ILE A 27 2.42 -15.19 -24.30
N ARG A 28 1.09 -15.06 -24.33
CA ARG A 28 0.17 -15.89 -23.54
C ARG A 28 0.32 -17.37 -23.85
N ASN A 29 0.38 -17.74 -25.13
CA ASN A 29 0.59 -19.12 -25.54
C ASN A 29 1.96 -19.65 -25.09
N LYS A 30 3.01 -18.80 -25.15
CA LYS A 30 4.35 -19.16 -24.65
C LYS A 30 4.31 -19.44 -23.14
N ILE A 31 3.60 -18.63 -22.37
CA ILE A 31 3.44 -18.83 -20.91
C ILE A 31 2.65 -20.10 -20.62
N ALA A 32 1.53 -20.36 -21.34
CA ALA A 32 0.72 -21.57 -21.18
C ALA A 32 1.54 -22.84 -21.45
N VAL A 33 2.33 -22.86 -22.53
CA VAL A 33 3.24 -23.97 -22.85
C VAL A 33 4.27 -24.17 -21.75
N THR A 34 4.86 -23.07 -21.21
CA THR A 34 5.86 -23.16 -20.16
C THR A 34 5.28 -23.68 -18.83
N ASN A 35 4.01 -23.34 -18.56
CA ASN A 35 3.29 -23.78 -17.35
C ASN A 35 2.66 -25.19 -17.51
N GLY A 36 2.73 -25.80 -18.70
CA GLY A 36 2.09 -27.08 -18.98
C GLY A 36 0.56 -27.01 -19.03
N GLU A 37 -0.02 -25.83 -19.23
CA GLU A 37 -1.45 -25.64 -19.41
C GLU A 37 -1.87 -25.82 -20.86
N ALA A 38 -3.06 -26.41 -21.10
CA ALA A 38 -3.61 -26.50 -22.44
C ALA A 38 -3.84 -25.09 -23.01
N ILE A 39 -3.40 -24.87 -24.25
CA ILE A 39 -3.66 -23.63 -24.97
C ILE A 39 -5.17 -23.47 -25.11
N ARG A 40 -5.77 -22.60 -24.31
CA ARG A 40 -7.16 -22.21 -24.47
C ARG A 40 -7.21 -21.16 -25.56
N ASP A 41 -7.75 -21.55 -26.70
CA ASP A 41 -7.98 -20.69 -27.86
C ASP A 41 -9.19 -19.75 -27.60
N ARG A 42 -9.15 -19.05 -26.47
CA ARG A 42 -10.05 -17.93 -26.21
C ARG A 42 -9.45 -16.71 -26.89
N ASP A 43 -10.10 -16.28 -27.96
CA ASP A 43 -9.74 -15.05 -28.62
C ASP A 43 -9.61 -13.90 -27.58
N VAL A 44 -8.40 -13.36 -27.47
CA VAL A 44 -8.10 -12.15 -26.67
C VAL A 44 -8.92 -10.96 -27.17
N LYS A 45 -9.57 -11.09 -28.32
CA LYS A 45 -10.28 -10.01 -29.02
C LYS A 45 -11.59 -9.56 -28.35
N ASP A 46 -12.31 -10.45 -27.66
CA ASP A 46 -13.68 -10.11 -27.25
C ASP A 46 -13.86 -9.82 -25.76
N HIS A 47 -13.12 -10.45 -24.87
CA HIS A 47 -13.26 -10.21 -23.43
C HIS A 47 -12.26 -9.17 -22.87
N ASP A 48 -11.01 -9.23 -23.36
CA ASP A 48 -9.98 -8.34 -22.83
C ASP A 48 -10.07 -6.94 -23.48
N ALA A 49 -10.54 -6.81 -24.70
CA ALA A 49 -10.70 -5.51 -25.38
C ALA A 49 -11.82 -4.66 -24.75
N ALA A 50 -12.94 -5.26 -24.37
CA ALA A 50 -14.03 -4.56 -23.69
C ALA A 50 -13.65 -4.14 -22.27
N GLU A 51 -12.85 -4.95 -21.58
CA GLU A 51 -12.28 -4.61 -20.26
C GLU A 51 -11.22 -3.51 -20.38
N PHE A 52 -10.53 -3.42 -21.53
CA PHE A 52 -9.48 -2.43 -21.79
C PHE A 52 -9.97 -1.13 -22.46
N GLU A 53 -11.10 -1.10 -23.14
CA GLU A 53 -11.72 0.16 -23.60
C GLU A 53 -12.09 1.08 -22.42
N GLY A 54 -12.31 0.51 -21.22
CA GLY A 54 -12.48 1.25 -19.98
C GLY A 54 -11.18 1.79 -19.33
N LEU A 55 -10.01 1.37 -19.80
CA LEU A 55 -8.71 1.65 -19.18
C LEU A 55 -8.01 2.92 -19.72
N ASN A 56 -8.75 3.88 -20.22
CA ASN A 56 -8.19 5.21 -20.42
C ASN A 56 -7.85 5.81 -19.04
N ILE A 57 -6.55 5.96 -18.74
CA ILE A 57 -6.05 6.46 -17.45
C ILE A 57 -6.76 7.75 -17.05
N TRP A 58 -7.03 8.63 -17.98
CA TRP A 58 -7.73 9.90 -17.75
C TRP A 58 -9.20 9.70 -17.35
N THR A 59 -9.90 8.77 -18.00
CA THR A 59 -11.28 8.44 -17.62
C THR A 59 -11.34 7.79 -16.24
N SER A 60 -10.43 6.87 -15.94
CA SER A 60 -10.35 6.21 -14.63
C SER A 60 -10.00 7.18 -13.51
N ILE A 61 -9.08 8.13 -13.75
CA ILE A 61 -8.78 9.21 -12.77
C ILE A 61 -10.01 10.10 -12.58
N ARG A 62 -10.68 10.49 -13.66
CA ARG A 62 -11.87 11.32 -13.61
C ARG A 62 -13.02 10.62 -12.88
N GLU A 63 -13.21 9.34 -13.09
CA GLU A 63 -14.19 8.53 -12.36
C GLU A 63 -13.82 8.40 -10.88
N MET A 64 -12.56 8.13 -10.57
CA MET A 64 -12.08 8.09 -9.20
C MET A 64 -12.35 9.41 -8.46
N THR A 65 -12.18 10.56 -9.12
CA THR A 65 -12.44 11.89 -8.52
C THR A 65 -13.91 12.19 -8.34
N LYS A 66 -14.84 11.53 -9.05
CA LYS A 66 -16.28 11.68 -8.83
C LYS A 66 -16.77 10.99 -7.56
N HIS A 67 -16.05 9.97 -7.09
CA HIS A 67 -16.46 9.19 -5.92
C HIS A 67 -15.78 9.68 -4.66
N TRP A 68 -16.53 10.36 -3.81
CA TRP A 68 -16.06 10.87 -2.51
C TRP A 68 -15.37 9.79 -1.66
N THR A 69 -15.86 8.56 -1.73
CA THR A 69 -15.29 7.41 -1.00
C THR A 69 -13.83 7.13 -1.38
N LEU A 70 -13.47 7.25 -2.65
CA LEU A 70 -12.09 7.04 -3.10
C LEU A 70 -11.22 8.26 -2.81
N LEU A 71 -11.78 9.46 -2.88
CA LEU A 71 -11.06 10.69 -2.56
C LEU A 71 -10.66 10.75 -1.08
N TYR A 72 -11.56 10.45 -0.15
CA TYR A 72 -11.19 10.48 1.27
C TYR A 72 -10.18 9.38 1.61
N ARG A 73 -10.27 8.18 0.97
CA ARG A 73 -9.26 7.14 1.10
C ARG A 73 -7.90 7.61 0.61
N LEU A 74 -7.87 8.25 -0.56
CA LEU A 74 -6.66 8.84 -1.11
C LEU A 74 -6.06 9.85 -0.13
N PHE A 75 -6.88 10.75 0.43
CA PHE A 75 -6.42 11.75 1.39
C PHE A 75 -5.81 11.13 2.66
N ILE A 76 -6.45 10.09 3.21
CA ILE A 76 -5.90 9.34 4.34
C ILE A 76 -4.55 8.71 3.99
N PHE A 77 -4.42 8.10 2.80
CA PHE A 77 -3.14 7.56 2.35
C PHE A 77 -2.08 8.64 2.18
N GLN A 78 -2.42 9.81 1.61
CA GLN A 78 -1.49 10.94 1.49
C GLN A 78 -0.95 11.37 2.85
N PHE A 79 -1.83 11.52 3.83
CA PHE A 79 -1.44 11.86 5.20
C PHE A 79 -0.57 10.77 5.83
N ALA A 80 -0.94 9.50 5.65
CA ALA A 80 -0.19 8.35 6.15
C ALA A 80 1.23 8.28 5.57
N TRP A 81 1.38 8.50 4.25
CA TRP A 81 2.68 8.55 3.57
C TRP A 81 3.54 9.73 4.05
N PHE A 82 2.91 10.88 4.21
CA PHE A 82 3.56 12.08 4.75
C PHE A 82 4.15 11.83 6.14
N VAL A 83 3.33 11.33 7.09
CA VAL A 83 3.75 11.07 8.47
C VAL A 83 4.80 9.98 8.54
N CYS A 84 4.62 8.89 7.80
CA CYS A 84 5.56 7.77 7.76
C CYS A 84 6.93 8.22 7.26
N SER A 85 6.98 8.97 6.16
CA SER A 85 8.21 9.50 5.59
C SER A 85 8.88 10.52 6.51
N MET A 86 8.11 11.45 7.07
CA MET A 86 8.60 12.43 8.03
C MET A 86 9.28 11.74 9.23
N THR A 87 8.61 10.75 9.83
CA THR A 87 9.15 10.00 10.99
C THR A 87 10.39 9.21 10.60
N TYR A 88 10.37 8.52 9.45
CA TYR A 88 11.50 7.75 8.94
C TYR A 88 12.75 8.60 8.77
N TYR A 89 12.64 9.74 8.09
CA TYR A 89 13.77 10.62 7.83
C TYR A 89 14.24 11.35 9.09
N THR A 90 13.34 11.71 10.02
CA THR A 90 13.72 12.27 11.31
C THR A 90 14.61 11.30 12.09
N ILE A 91 14.24 10.02 12.16
CA ILE A 91 15.05 9.01 12.84
C ILE A 91 16.35 8.76 12.09
N ALA A 92 16.31 8.64 10.75
CA ALA A 92 17.47 8.37 9.92
C ALA A 92 18.54 9.47 10.05
N LEU A 93 18.14 10.74 10.02
CA LEU A 93 19.06 11.87 10.18
C LEU A 93 19.62 11.95 11.61
N ASN A 94 18.79 11.65 12.63
CA ASN A 94 19.21 11.66 14.02
C ASN A 94 20.19 10.52 14.37
N THR A 95 20.26 9.46 13.56
CA THR A 95 21.17 8.33 13.75
C THR A 95 22.65 8.78 13.83
N ASN A 96 23.01 9.87 13.16
CA ASN A 96 24.35 10.41 13.15
C ASN A 96 24.77 11.07 14.47
N SER A 97 23.82 11.46 15.33
CA SER A 97 24.06 12.10 16.64
C SER A 97 23.96 11.13 17.81
N LEU A 98 23.70 9.84 17.55
CA LEU A 98 23.64 8.81 18.58
C LEU A 98 25.01 8.49 19.14
N SER A 99 25.03 8.08 20.42
CA SER A 99 26.25 7.63 21.12
C SER A 99 26.85 6.40 20.43
N GLY A 100 28.19 6.31 20.45
CA GLY A 100 28.97 5.24 19.87
C GLY A 100 29.62 5.59 18.54
N ASP A 101 30.13 4.59 17.85
CA ASP A 101 30.74 4.76 16.53
C ASP A 101 29.67 5.03 15.46
N ARG A 102 29.85 6.12 14.72
CA ARG A 102 28.94 6.54 13.66
C ARG A 102 28.77 5.49 12.57
N PHE A 103 29.84 4.81 12.20
CA PHE A 103 29.79 3.77 11.15
C PHE A 103 29.01 2.53 11.62
N LEU A 104 29.17 2.15 12.90
CA LEU A 104 28.39 1.06 13.50
C LEU A 104 26.92 1.42 13.59
N ASN A 105 26.58 2.64 13.95
CA ASN A 105 25.18 3.10 13.98
C ASN A 105 24.54 3.06 12.58
N MET A 106 25.29 3.44 11.54
CA MET A 106 24.80 3.30 10.15
C MET A 106 24.62 1.84 9.73
N LEU A 107 25.55 0.96 10.14
CA LEU A 107 25.43 -0.48 9.88
C LEU A 107 24.19 -1.07 10.55
N TYR A 108 23.96 -0.74 11.83
CA TYR A 108 22.76 -1.18 12.55
C TYR A 108 21.48 -0.66 11.89
N ALA A 109 21.47 0.59 11.44
CA ALA A 109 20.33 1.16 10.72
C ALA A 109 20.07 0.40 9.39
N GLY A 110 21.10 -0.01 8.67
CA GLY A 110 20.97 -0.86 7.48
C GLY A 110 20.44 -2.26 7.80
N ILE A 111 20.93 -2.88 8.87
CA ILE A 111 20.45 -4.20 9.32
C ILE A 111 18.96 -4.13 9.69
N THR A 112 18.51 -3.09 10.39
CA THR A 112 17.09 -2.93 10.74
C THR A 112 16.21 -2.83 9.50
N GLU A 113 16.68 -2.27 8.38
CA GLU A 113 15.92 -2.24 7.13
C GLU A 113 15.73 -3.62 6.51
N VAL A 114 16.78 -4.43 6.48
CA VAL A 114 16.70 -5.82 6.00
C VAL A 114 15.75 -6.64 6.88
N VAL A 115 15.89 -6.53 8.19
CA VAL A 115 15.00 -7.20 9.15
C VAL A 115 13.56 -6.76 8.97
N SER A 116 13.31 -5.46 8.75
CA SER A 116 11.96 -4.93 8.53
C SER A 116 11.31 -5.49 7.27
N ALA A 117 12.10 -5.72 6.19
CA ALA A 117 11.58 -6.31 4.96
C ALA A 117 11.16 -7.78 5.15
N ILE A 118 11.91 -8.55 5.94
CA ILE A 118 11.56 -9.93 6.29
C ILE A 118 10.30 -9.96 7.17
N LEU A 119 10.27 -9.12 8.21
CA LEU A 119 9.13 -9.00 9.10
C LEU A 119 7.86 -8.54 8.39
N TYR A 120 7.99 -7.69 7.35
CA TYR A 120 6.86 -7.26 6.53
C TYR A 120 6.10 -8.44 5.94
N TYR A 121 6.80 -9.40 5.38
CA TYR A 121 6.17 -10.58 4.81
C TYR A 121 5.35 -11.35 5.85
N ILE A 122 5.97 -11.68 6.99
CA ILE A 122 5.33 -12.46 8.06
C ILE A 122 4.16 -11.69 8.69
N TRP A 123 4.40 -10.42 9.05
CA TRP A 123 3.45 -9.59 9.79
C TRP A 123 2.22 -9.23 8.96
N SER A 124 2.44 -8.94 7.69
CA SER A 124 1.41 -8.52 6.76
C SER A 124 0.46 -9.65 6.37
N GLU A 125 0.95 -10.89 6.24
CA GLU A 125 0.11 -12.05 5.97
C GLU A 125 -0.67 -12.50 7.22
N ALA A 126 -0.02 -12.50 8.39
CA ALA A 126 -0.64 -12.96 9.62
C ALA A 126 -1.82 -12.06 10.05
N TRP A 127 -1.65 -10.74 9.99
CA TRP A 127 -2.60 -9.78 10.59
C TRP A 127 -3.42 -9.02 9.55
N GLY A 128 -3.03 -9.07 8.27
CA GLY A 128 -3.62 -8.27 7.19
C GLY A 128 -3.13 -6.82 7.19
N ARG A 129 -3.10 -6.18 6.01
CA ARG A 129 -2.45 -4.88 5.77
C ARG A 129 -2.90 -3.77 6.73
N ARG A 130 -4.22 -3.62 6.94
CA ARG A 130 -4.79 -2.58 7.80
C ARG A 130 -4.36 -2.71 9.25
N ARG A 131 -4.53 -3.90 9.85
CA ARG A 131 -4.18 -4.14 11.26
C ARG A 131 -2.67 -4.04 11.46
N ALA A 132 -1.89 -4.60 10.53
CA ALA A 132 -0.45 -4.52 10.54
C ALA A 132 0.04 -3.06 10.51
N TYR A 133 -0.51 -2.21 9.64
CA TYR A 133 -0.18 -0.79 9.56
C TYR A 133 -0.51 -0.05 10.87
N VAL A 134 -1.72 -0.22 11.38
CA VAL A 134 -2.16 0.44 12.63
C VAL A 134 -1.28 0.01 13.81
N GLY A 135 -1.02 -1.30 13.95
CA GLY A 135 -0.19 -1.82 15.03
C GLY A 135 1.25 -1.28 14.97
N THR A 136 1.86 -1.27 13.79
CA THR A 136 3.23 -0.76 13.61
C THR A 136 3.32 0.75 13.84
N MET A 137 2.29 1.53 13.44
CA MET A 137 2.24 2.97 13.73
C MET A 137 2.13 3.27 15.22
N ILE A 138 1.34 2.50 15.97
CA ILE A 138 1.24 2.63 17.43
C ILE A 138 2.59 2.27 18.08
N ILE A 139 3.23 1.18 17.67
CA ILE A 139 4.56 0.79 18.15
C ILE A 139 5.57 1.90 17.88
N THR A 140 5.57 2.47 16.67
CA THR A 140 6.45 3.59 16.30
C THR A 140 6.19 4.82 17.18
N ALA A 141 4.92 5.18 17.39
CA ALA A 141 4.56 6.32 18.24
C ALA A 141 5.06 6.16 19.68
N VAL A 142 4.85 5.00 20.28
CA VAL A 142 5.31 4.67 21.63
C VAL A 142 6.83 4.70 21.72
N SER A 143 7.52 4.11 20.75
CA SER A 143 8.99 4.07 20.70
C SER A 143 9.59 5.47 20.57
N VAL A 144 9.04 6.31 19.68
CA VAL A 144 9.52 7.69 19.49
C VAL A 144 9.24 8.55 20.74
N ALA A 145 8.07 8.38 21.38
CA ALA A 145 7.74 9.11 22.59
C ALA A 145 8.60 8.70 23.79
N SER A 146 9.05 7.44 23.84
CA SER A 146 9.89 6.94 24.94
C SER A 146 11.36 7.32 24.81
N ALA A 147 11.87 7.60 23.60
CA ALA A 147 13.27 7.91 23.36
C ALA A 147 13.83 9.04 24.26
N PRO A 148 13.15 10.20 24.43
CA PRO A 148 13.67 11.28 25.28
C PRO A 148 13.68 10.93 26.76
N LEU A 149 12.86 9.98 27.23
CA LEU A 149 12.88 9.55 28.63
C LEU A 149 14.18 8.80 28.99
N PHE A 150 14.71 8.03 28.02
CA PHE A 150 15.94 7.27 28.19
C PHE A 150 17.21 8.12 28.14
N VAL A 151 17.13 9.37 27.68
CA VAL A 151 18.26 10.33 27.71
C VAL A 151 18.77 10.54 29.13
N LEU A 152 17.87 10.50 30.12
CA LEU A 152 18.21 10.69 31.54
C LEU A 152 18.89 9.46 32.17
N TRP A 153 18.77 8.28 31.55
CA TRP A 153 19.23 7.02 32.14
C TRP A 153 20.55 6.54 31.55
N SER A 154 20.61 6.41 30.22
CA SER A 154 21.84 5.92 29.56
C SER A 154 21.82 6.24 28.05
N PRO A 155 22.95 6.73 27.50
CA PRO A 155 23.08 6.96 26.05
C PRO A 155 22.89 5.69 25.22
N THR A 156 23.28 4.54 25.77
CA THR A 156 23.11 3.24 25.09
C THR A 156 21.63 2.86 24.92
N LEU A 157 20.80 3.14 25.95
CA LEU A 157 19.35 2.89 25.86
C LEU A 157 18.69 3.78 24.80
N VAL A 158 19.14 5.01 24.64
CA VAL A 158 18.66 5.90 23.56
C VAL A 158 18.97 5.30 22.20
N THR A 159 20.19 4.78 21.99
CA THR A 159 20.58 4.14 20.74
C THR A 159 19.70 2.92 20.44
N ILE A 160 19.50 2.04 21.42
CA ILE A 160 18.66 0.84 21.26
C ILE A 160 17.22 1.22 20.91
N THR A 161 16.63 2.16 21.64
CA THR A 161 15.25 2.61 21.41
C THR A 161 15.10 3.28 20.06
N THR A 162 16.08 4.07 19.62
CA THR A 162 16.08 4.71 18.30
C THR A 162 16.18 3.66 17.18
N MET A 163 17.02 2.63 17.33
CA MET A 163 17.12 1.54 16.34
C MET A 163 15.83 0.71 16.28
N PHE A 164 15.17 0.50 17.44
CA PHE A 164 13.85 -0.15 17.47
C PHE A 164 12.78 0.70 16.78
N SER A 165 12.76 2.02 17.01
CA SER A 165 11.88 2.96 16.32
C SER A 165 12.14 2.96 14.80
N LYS A 166 13.42 2.89 14.40
CA LYS A 166 13.83 2.78 12.99
C LYS A 166 13.28 1.51 12.33
N LEU A 167 13.38 0.38 13.01
CA LEU A 167 12.82 -0.90 12.56
C LEU A 167 11.30 -0.81 12.40
N ALA A 168 10.60 -0.27 13.40
CA ALA A 168 9.14 -0.16 13.38
C ALA A 168 8.65 0.75 12.24
N VAL A 169 9.28 1.92 12.03
CA VAL A 169 8.88 2.83 10.95
C VAL A 169 9.24 2.27 9.56
N SER A 170 10.36 1.57 9.41
CA SER A 170 10.73 0.90 8.16
C SER A 170 9.73 -0.20 7.80
N LEU A 171 9.30 -0.98 8.79
CA LEU A 171 8.24 -1.98 8.62
C LEU A 171 6.92 -1.31 8.19
N CYS A 172 6.55 -0.20 8.83
CA CYS A 172 5.37 0.56 8.47
C CYS A 172 5.42 1.08 7.02
N TYR A 173 6.60 1.56 6.60
CA TYR A 173 6.83 2.04 5.24
C TYR A 173 6.63 0.94 4.19
N ASN A 174 7.13 -0.27 4.45
CA ASN A 174 6.89 -1.43 3.59
C ASN A 174 5.41 -1.81 3.51
N ILE A 175 4.69 -1.76 4.66
CA ILE A 175 3.27 -2.09 4.70
C ILE A 175 2.44 -1.09 3.89
N ILE A 176 2.71 0.22 4.01
CA ILE A 176 1.90 1.24 3.34
C ILE A 176 2.05 1.18 1.82
N TYR A 177 3.24 0.81 1.28
CA TYR A 177 3.44 0.58 -0.13
C TYR A 177 2.50 -0.52 -0.67
N GLY A 178 2.52 -1.69 -0.03
CA GLY A 178 1.66 -2.81 -0.41
C GLY A 178 0.18 -2.47 -0.23
N TYR A 179 -0.18 -1.84 0.89
CA TYR A 179 -1.57 -1.50 1.20
C TYR A 179 -2.16 -0.49 0.22
N THR A 180 -1.41 0.55 -0.16
CA THR A 180 -1.84 1.51 -1.18
C THR A 180 -2.10 0.80 -2.51
N GLY A 181 -1.23 -0.14 -2.91
CA GLY A 181 -1.38 -0.89 -4.15
C GLY A 181 -2.59 -1.84 -4.16
N GLU A 182 -3.06 -2.30 -3.01
CA GLU A 182 -4.20 -3.21 -2.89
C GLU A 182 -5.57 -2.50 -2.84
N VAL A 183 -5.60 -1.24 -2.40
CA VAL A 183 -6.88 -0.51 -2.23
C VAL A 183 -7.35 0.16 -3.52
N PHE A 184 -6.42 0.56 -4.39
CA PHE A 184 -6.75 1.30 -5.60
C PHE A 184 -6.77 0.42 -6.85
N PRO A 185 -7.65 0.73 -7.84
CA PRO A 185 -7.78 -0.02 -9.08
C PRO A 185 -6.46 -0.10 -9.85
N THR A 186 -6.27 -1.19 -10.60
CA THR A 186 -5.04 -1.42 -11.38
C THR A 186 -4.72 -0.28 -12.33
N ALA A 187 -5.72 0.31 -12.99
CA ALA A 187 -5.55 1.42 -13.94
C ALA A 187 -4.97 2.69 -13.31
N THR A 188 -5.36 3.01 -12.07
CA THR A 188 -4.96 4.24 -11.37
C THR A 188 -3.87 4.03 -10.34
N ARG A 189 -3.51 2.77 -10.03
CA ARG A 189 -2.57 2.38 -8.97
C ARG A 189 -1.24 3.12 -9.04
N GLN A 190 -0.61 3.16 -10.21
CA GLN A 190 0.69 3.80 -10.38
C GLN A 190 0.61 5.32 -10.19
N THR A 191 -0.47 5.93 -10.64
CA THR A 191 -0.71 7.37 -10.44
C THR A 191 -0.89 7.69 -8.96
N VAL A 192 -1.68 6.88 -8.24
CA VAL A 192 -1.89 7.05 -6.79
C VAL A 192 -0.58 6.85 -6.02
N LEU A 193 0.20 5.84 -6.35
CA LEU A 193 1.52 5.63 -5.74
C LEU A 193 2.46 6.81 -6.03
N GLY A 194 2.45 7.37 -7.24
CA GLY A 194 3.23 8.56 -7.60
C GLY A 194 2.86 9.79 -6.78
N ILE A 195 1.55 10.07 -6.64
CA ILE A 195 1.05 11.18 -5.82
C ILE A 195 1.41 10.94 -4.33
N SER A 196 1.30 9.70 -3.85
CA SER A 196 1.66 9.33 -2.48
C SER A 196 3.16 9.50 -2.22
N ALA A 197 3.99 9.10 -3.16
CA ALA A 197 5.43 9.34 -3.08
C ALA A 197 5.78 10.84 -3.04
N SER A 198 5.03 11.68 -3.77
CA SER A 198 5.21 13.15 -3.71
C SER A 198 4.85 13.70 -2.32
N SER A 199 3.76 13.22 -1.71
CA SER A 199 3.39 13.56 -0.32
C SER A 199 4.48 13.14 0.67
N ALA A 200 5.08 11.95 0.50
CA ALA A 200 6.20 11.48 1.31
C ALA A 200 7.42 12.43 1.19
N ARG A 201 7.71 12.97 0.01
CA ARG A 201 8.83 13.93 -0.16
C ARG A 201 8.60 15.21 0.63
N ILE A 202 7.36 15.71 0.67
CA ILE A 202 7.01 16.88 1.51
C ILE A 202 7.27 16.55 2.98
N GLY A 203 6.88 15.36 3.46
CA GLY A 203 7.18 14.90 4.83
C GLY A 203 8.68 14.85 5.12
N SER A 204 9.47 14.31 4.20
CA SER A 204 10.93 14.22 4.37
C SER A 204 11.62 15.59 4.43
N MET A 205 11.09 16.60 3.73
CA MET A 205 11.61 17.97 3.76
C MET A 205 11.41 18.65 5.13
N ILE A 206 10.43 18.24 5.91
CA ILE A 206 10.17 18.79 7.25
C ILE A 206 11.10 18.16 8.30
N SER A 207 11.63 16.97 8.06
CA SER A 207 12.45 16.21 9.04
C SER A 207 13.65 16.99 9.59
N PRO A 208 14.45 17.72 8.80
CA PRO A 208 15.57 18.50 9.33
C PRO A 208 15.12 19.61 10.31
N TYR A 209 13.96 20.22 10.07
CA TYR A 209 13.41 21.25 10.94
C TYR A 209 12.96 20.68 12.30
N ILE A 210 12.44 19.45 12.32
CA ILE A 210 12.09 18.74 13.56
C ILE A 210 13.35 18.48 14.39
N ILE A 211 14.45 18.06 13.75
CA ILE A 211 15.73 17.83 14.42
C ILE A 211 16.30 19.15 14.94
N TYR A 212 16.26 20.21 14.13
CA TYR A 212 16.71 21.53 14.55
C TYR A 212 15.92 22.01 15.79
N ALA A 213 14.60 21.87 15.79
CA ALA A 213 13.75 22.22 16.91
C ALA A 213 14.07 21.36 18.16
N SER A 214 14.39 20.08 17.98
CA SER A 214 14.80 19.18 19.07
C SER A 214 16.10 19.63 19.73
N ASN A 215 17.05 20.14 18.94
CA ASN A 215 18.35 20.58 19.45
C ASN A 215 18.31 21.97 20.06
N THR A 216 17.40 22.85 19.64
CA THR A 216 17.35 24.26 20.08
C THR A 216 16.38 24.53 21.21
N THR A 217 15.21 23.85 21.20
CA THR A 217 14.14 24.15 22.14
C THR A 217 14.06 23.10 23.26
N SER A 218 13.77 21.87 22.88
CA SER A 218 13.65 20.76 23.83
C SER A 218 13.53 19.44 23.02
N THR A 219 14.18 18.40 23.50
CA THR A 219 14.08 17.07 22.86
C THR A 219 12.69 16.45 22.99
N PHE A 220 11.95 16.80 24.05
CA PHE A 220 10.64 16.22 24.34
C PHE A 220 9.54 16.68 23.37
N ALA A 221 9.46 17.98 23.09
CA ALA A 221 8.37 18.56 22.32
C ALA A 221 8.27 18.01 20.88
N PRO A 222 9.35 17.94 20.07
CA PRO A 222 9.30 17.37 18.73
C PRO A 222 9.02 15.86 18.70
N CYS A 223 9.53 15.10 19.69
CA CYS A 223 9.27 13.68 19.81
C CYS A 223 7.79 13.41 20.12
N ILE A 224 7.18 14.15 21.03
CA ILE A 224 5.76 14.04 21.37
C ILE A 224 4.90 14.46 20.17
N ALA A 225 5.24 15.55 19.48
CA ALA A 225 4.53 15.98 18.28
C ALA A 225 4.57 14.91 17.17
N THR A 226 5.74 14.33 16.92
CA THR A 226 5.89 13.25 15.94
C THR A 226 5.10 12.01 16.36
N ALA A 227 5.15 11.62 17.64
CA ALA A 227 4.37 10.50 18.17
C ALA A 227 2.86 10.74 18.03
N ALA A 228 2.37 11.94 18.31
CA ALA A 228 0.97 12.32 18.13
C ALA A 228 0.53 12.22 16.67
N LEU A 229 1.35 12.68 15.72
CA LEU A 229 1.05 12.53 14.29
C LEU A 229 0.99 11.05 13.85
N ASN A 230 1.88 10.20 14.37
CA ASN A 230 1.83 8.76 14.11
C ASN A 230 0.53 8.13 14.67
N LEU A 231 0.08 8.51 15.86
CA LEU A 231 -1.19 8.06 16.44
C LEU A 231 -2.39 8.54 15.62
N ILE A 232 -2.42 9.79 15.18
CA ILE A 232 -3.46 10.32 14.30
C ILE A 232 -3.50 9.53 12.99
N SER A 233 -2.34 9.24 12.39
CA SER A 233 -2.25 8.41 11.19
C SER A 233 -2.79 6.99 11.43
N ALA A 234 -2.48 6.38 12.58
CA ALA A 234 -3.02 5.08 12.96
C ALA A 234 -4.56 5.11 13.10
N LEU A 235 -5.10 6.14 13.74
CA LEU A 235 -6.56 6.31 13.90
C LEU A 235 -7.25 6.51 12.55
N LEU A 236 -6.70 7.36 11.68
CA LEU A 236 -7.25 7.57 10.34
C LEU A 236 -7.19 6.28 9.48
N ALA A 237 -6.16 5.48 9.64
CA ALA A 237 -6.05 4.19 8.93
C ALA A 237 -7.13 3.18 9.36
N LEU A 238 -7.75 3.31 10.52
CA LEU A 238 -8.91 2.51 10.92
C LEU A 238 -10.14 2.75 10.04
N LEU A 239 -10.23 3.88 9.36
CA LEU A 239 -11.31 4.20 8.42
C LEU A 239 -11.10 3.55 7.04
N LEU A 240 -9.90 3.03 6.76
CA LEU A 240 -9.58 2.38 5.49
C LEU A 240 -10.17 0.96 5.41
N PRO A 241 -10.48 0.45 4.21
CA PRO A 241 -11.03 -0.89 4.02
C PRO A 241 -10.00 -1.98 4.34
N THR A 242 -10.49 -3.16 4.74
CA THR A 242 -9.66 -4.37 4.87
C THR A 242 -9.49 -5.03 3.50
N THR A 243 -8.25 -5.38 3.15
CA THR A 243 -7.90 -5.99 1.86
C THR A 243 -7.63 -7.50 1.95
N ARG A 244 -7.62 -8.06 3.18
CA ARG A 244 -7.28 -9.46 3.42
C ARG A 244 -8.26 -10.41 2.72
N ASN A 245 -7.74 -11.38 1.97
CA ASN A 245 -8.49 -12.38 1.21
C ASN A 245 -9.46 -11.81 0.17
N LYS A 246 -9.25 -10.57 -0.29
CA LYS A 246 -10.02 -9.97 -1.38
C LYS A 246 -9.18 -9.93 -2.64
N ALA A 247 -9.81 -10.17 -3.78
CA ALA A 247 -9.17 -9.98 -5.07
C ALA A 247 -8.76 -8.51 -5.26
N LEU A 248 -7.67 -8.29 -5.99
CA LEU A 248 -7.22 -6.94 -6.33
C LEU A 248 -8.27 -6.27 -7.23
N PRO A 249 -8.74 -5.05 -6.91
CA PRO A 249 -9.74 -4.37 -7.73
C PRO A 249 -9.15 -4.04 -9.11
N SER A 250 -9.83 -4.50 -10.15
CA SER A 250 -9.50 -4.18 -11.54
C SER A 250 -10.15 -2.85 -11.95
N THR A 251 -11.38 -2.60 -11.46
CA THR A 251 -12.21 -1.45 -11.82
C THR A 251 -12.46 -0.52 -10.62
N VAL A 252 -12.88 0.73 -10.93
CA VAL A 252 -13.27 1.72 -9.91
C VAL A 252 -14.47 1.21 -9.09
N HIS A 253 -15.40 0.50 -9.74
CA HIS A 253 -16.58 -0.06 -9.08
C HIS A 253 -16.21 -1.13 -8.04
N GLU A 254 -15.31 -2.04 -8.36
CA GLU A 254 -14.80 -3.05 -7.42
C GLU A 254 -14.06 -2.42 -6.24
N ALA A 255 -13.29 -1.35 -6.48
CA ALA A 255 -12.62 -0.61 -5.41
C ALA A 255 -13.62 0.08 -4.44
N LEU A 256 -14.80 0.49 -4.93
CA LEU A 256 -15.87 1.04 -4.10
C LEU A 256 -16.53 -0.02 -3.22
N LEU A 257 -16.65 -1.26 -3.72
CA LEU A 257 -17.24 -2.39 -2.99
C LEU A 257 -16.37 -2.87 -1.82
N LEU A 258 -15.10 -2.44 -1.74
CA LEU A 258 -14.25 -2.70 -0.57
C LEU A 258 -14.83 -2.00 0.66
N LYS A 259 -15.56 -2.74 1.49
CA LYS A 259 -16.26 -2.24 2.67
C LYS A 259 -15.25 -1.91 3.78
N SER A 260 -15.37 -0.72 4.36
CA SER A 260 -14.68 -0.38 5.60
C SER A 260 -15.45 -1.00 6.77
N GLU A 261 -15.04 -2.17 7.23
CA GLU A 261 -15.56 -2.74 8.47
C GLU A 261 -15.01 -1.94 9.65
N CYS A 262 -15.89 -1.20 10.31
CA CYS A 262 -15.55 -0.50 11.54
C CYS A 262 -15.25 -1.55 12.64
N THR A 263 -14.02 -1.60 13.14
CA THR A 263 -13.51 -2.63 14.06
C THR A 263 -14.03 -2.47 15.50
N LEU A 264 -15.19 -1.84 15.71
CA LEU A 264 -15.84 -1.74 17.02
C LEU A 264 -16.75 -2.95 17.35
N SER A 265 -16.88 -3.92 16.45
CA SER A 265 -17.57 -5.19 16.73
C SER A 265 -16.58 -6.29 17.09
N CYS A 266 -15.88 -6.13 18.18
CA CYS A 266 -14.97 -7.16 18.73
C CYS A 266 -15.65 -8.08 19.76
N CYS A 267 -16.99 -8.16 19.78
CA CYS A 267 -17.76 -9.05 20.67
C CYS A 267 -19.02 -9.58 19.99
N SER A 268 -18.86 -10.27 18.85
CA SER A 268 -19.90 -11.19 18.41
C SER A 268 -19.25 -12.31 17.62
N GLY A 269 -18.98 -13.41 18.31
CA GLY A 269 -18.64 -14.69 17.71
C GLY A 269 -19.85 -15.23 16.95
N GLY A 270 -19.94 -14.89 15.67
CA GLY A 270 -20.89 -15.45 14.73
C GLY A 270 -20.13 -16.05 13.56
N LYS A 271 -20.07 -17.38 13.54
CA LYS A 271 -19.62 -18.14 12.38
C LYS A 271 -20.59 -17.90 11.22
N ASP A 272 -20.30 -17.02 10.32
CA ASP A 272 -20.88 -17.05 8.97
C ASP A 272 -20.03 -17.94 8.05
N LYS A 273 -20.30 -19.23 8.17
CA LYS A 273 -20.01 -20.22 7.14
C LYS A 273 -21.18 -20.23 6.17
N ASN A 274 -21.30 -19.33 5.25
CA ASN A 274 -22.13 -19.44 4.02
C ASN A 274 -22.10 -18.14 3.22
N GLU A 275 -20.94 -17.76 2.70
CA GLU A 275 -20.91 -16.99 1.46
C GLU A 275 -20.38 -17.92 0.38
N LYS A 276 -21.31 -18.46 -0.41
CA LYS A 276 -21.01 -19.09 -1.70
C LYS A 276 -20.32 -18.06 -2.58
N PRO A 277 -19.32 -18.45 -3.40
CA PRO A 277 -18.77 -17.58 -4.42
C PRO A 277 -19.93 -17.09 -5.30
N LEU A 278 -20.02 -15.79 -5.52
CA LEU A 278 -20.95 -15.20 -6.47
C LEU A 278 -20.67 -15.84 -7.84
N ASP A 279 -21.62 -16.63 -8.31
CA ASP A 279 -21.64 -17.23 -9.64
C ASP A 279 -21.91 -16.09 -10.64
N VAL A 280 -20.85 -15.53 -11.22
CA VAL A 280 -20.89 -14.45 -12.22
C VAL A 280 -21.61 -14.90 -13.50
N ASP A 281 -21.86 -16.20 -13.67
CA ASP A 281 -22.51 -16.77 -14.84
C ASP A 281 -24.05 -16.67 -14.86
N LYS A 282 -24.69 -16.19 -13.77
CA LYS A 282 -26.17 -16.13 -13.74
C LYS A 282 -26.78 -14.80 -14.20
N GLU A 283 -26.05 -13.69 -14.12
CA GLU A 283 -26.61 -12.40 -14.58
C GLU A 283 -26.58 -12.25 -16.10
N HIS A 284 -25.72 -13.00 -16.80
CA HIS A 284 -25.66 -12.93 -18.27
C HIS A 284 -26.81 -13.71 -18.99
N LYS A 285 -27.54 -14.58 -18.27
CA LYS A 285 -28.68 -15.30 -18.85
C LYS A 285 -30.01 -14.58 -18.75
N ILE A 286 -30.11 -13.54 -17.93
CA ILE A 286 -31.36 -12.78 -17.76
C ILE A 286 -31.45 -11.62 -18.79
N GLY A 287 -30.30 -11.08 -19.23
CA GLY A 287 -30.27 -10.02 -20.26
C GLY A 287 -30.59 -10.46 -21.69
N VAL A 288 -30.36 -11.71 -22.01
CA VAL A 288 -30.56 -12.22 -23.38
C VAL A 288 -32.00 -12.70 -23.66
N SER A 289 -32.80 -12.96 -22.62
CA SER A 289 -34.19 -13.40 -22.78
C SER A 289 -35.20 -12.28 -22.91
N THR A 290 -34.82 -11.00 -22.68
CA THR A 290 -35.76 -9.87 -22.78
C THR A 290 -35.71 -9.14 -24.11
N GLU A 291 -34.68 -9.35 -24.96
CA GLU A 291 -34.59 -8.72 -26.28
C GLU A 291 -35.24 -9.52 -27.41
N SER A 292 -35.61 -10.80 -27.21
CA SER A 292 -36.25 -11.63 -28.26
C SER A 292 -37.78 -11.63 -28.24
N GLN A 293 -38.42 -10.83 -27.38
CA GLN A 293 -39.91 -10.73 -27.33
C GLN A 293 -40.49 -9.41 -27.81
N THR A 294 -39.69 -8.53 -28.45
CA THR A 294 -40.19 -7.23 -28.92
C THR A 294 -40.09 -7.11 -30.46
N MET A 295 -39.89 -8.22 -31.21
CA MET A 295 -40.06 -8.26 -32.67
C MET A 295 -40.90 -9.48 -33.03
N LEU A 296 -42.22 -9.34 -32.88
CA LEU A 296 -43.28 -10.03 -33.63
C LEU A 296 -44.53 -9.17 -33.58
#